data_bcbd2154f21606ab9426b3b5b3d95709
#
_entry.id   bcbd2154f21606ab9426b3b5b3d95709
#
_cell.length_a   1.000
_cell.length_b   1.000
_cell.length_c   1.000
_cell.angle_alpha   90.00
_cell.angle_beta   90.00
_cell.angle_gamma   90.00
#
_symmetry.space_group_name_H-M   'P 1'
#
loop_
_entity.id
_entity.type
_entity.pdbx_description
1 polymer ?
#
loop_
_entity_poly.entity_id
_entity_poly.type
_entity_poly.pdbx_seq_one_letter_code
_entity_poly.pdbx_strand_id
1 'polypeptide(L)'
;WRLDADAAYVHYTPNETIGGVEFRDIPETRGVPLVADMSSTLLSRPLDVARFGLIYAGAQKNIGPAGLTIVIVREDLLGQALPGTPSVFDYKIAADNGSMYNTPPTYAWYMAGLVFEWLKKIGGLSAVAEINRRKAERLYHYIDGSGFYKNPVDRHCRSWMNIPFM
;
A
#
# COMPACT_ATOMS: atom_id res chain seq x y z
N TRP A 1 -2.88 -14.66 14.89
CA TRP A 1 -3.15 -13.42 15.62
C TRP A 1 -4.42 -13.57 16.44
N ARG A 2 -4.43 -12.94 17.59
CA ARG A 2 -5.65 -12.80 18.40
C ARG A 2 -6.12 -11.36 18.29
N LEU A 3 -7.24 -11.14 17.61
CA LEU A 3 -7.84 -9.82 17.46
C LEU A 3 -8.79 -9.53 18.62
N ASP A 4 -8.82 -8.29 19.06
CA ASP A 4 -9.80 -7.79 20.00
C ASP A 4 -11.12 -7.53 19.25
N ALA A 5 -12.21 -8.13 19.71
CA ALA A 5 -13.53 -7.98 19.09
C ALA A 5 -14.11 -6.56 19.26
N ASP A 6 -13.67 -5.84 20.28
CA ASP A 6 -14.11 -4.48 20.60
C ASP A 6 -13.18 -3.40 20.00
N ALA A 7 -12.20 -3.80 19.18
CA ALA A 7 -11.31 -2.85 18.53
C ALA A 7 -12.06 -1.98 17.52
N ALA A 8 -11.77 -0.68 17.50
CA ALA A 8 -12.33 0.24 16.52
C ALA A 8 -11.85 -0.06 15.09
N TYR A 9 -10.63 -0.58 14.94
CA TYR A 9 -10.06 -1.04 13.69
C TYR A 9 -8.90 -2.01 13.94
N VAL A 10 -8.54 -2.76 12.91
CA VAL A 10 -7.28 -3.54 12.85
C VAL A 10 -6.35 -2.86 11.87
N HIS A 11 -5.15 -2.53 12.30
CA HIS A 11 -4.13 -1.95 11.43
C HIS A 11 -3.03 -2.97 11.13
N TYR A 12 -2.58 -3.04 9.85
CA TYR A 12 -1.40 -3.80 9.48
C TYR A 12 -0.67 -3.14 8.30
N THR A 13 0.58 -3.53 8.15
CA THR A 13 1.42 -3.13 7.01
C THR A 13 1.72 -4.39 6.19
N PRO A 14 1.05 -4.61 5.04
CA PRO A 14 1.19 -5.85 4.27
C PRO A 14 2.59 -6.08 3.71
N ASN A 15 3.39 -5.03 3.54
CA ASN A 15 4.78 -5.14 3.11
C ASN A 15 5.69 -4.28 3.98
N GLU A 16 6.52 -4.92 4.80
CA GLU A 16 7.53 -4.24 5.60
C GLU A 16 8.76 -3.91 4.73
N THR A 17 9.05 -2.62 4.59
CA THR A 17 9.98 -2.09 3.59
C THR A 17 11.45 -2.42 3.88
N ILE A 18 11.85 -2.48 5.15
CA ILE A 18 13.25 -2.62 5.56
C ILE A 18 13.62 -4.10 5.66
N GLY A 19 12.84 -4.88 6.38
CA GLY A 19 13.06 -6.31 6.56
C GLY A 19 12.64 -7.16 5.37
N GLY A 20 11.87 -6.60 4.41
CA GLY A 20 11.45 -7.32 3.20
C GLY A 20 10.45 -8.44 3.45
N VAL A 21 9.63 -8.29 4.49
CA VAL A 21 8.56 -9.25 4.84
C VAL A 21 7.25 -8.80 4.21
N GLU A 22 6.59 -9.66 3.45
CA GLU A 22 5.32 -9.37 2.80
C GLU A 22 4.24 -10.39 3.19
N PHE A 23 3.08 -9.90 3.61
CA PHE A 23 1.87 -10.69 3.79
C PHE A 23 1.07 -10.68 2.48
N ARG A 24 0.82 -11.85 1.93
CA ARG A 24 0.07 -11.99 0.67
C ARG A 24 -1.42 -12.12 0.91
N ASP A 25 -1.78 -12.66 2.06
CA ASP A 25 -3.16 -12.86 2.46
C ASP A 25 -3.69 -11.64 3.22
N ILE A 26 -4.94 -11.28 2.94
CA ILE A 26 -5.64 -10.22 3.64
C ILE A 26 -6.21 -10.82 4.94
N PRO A 27 -5.89 -10.25 6.12
CA PRO A 27 -6.38 -10.77 7.40
C PRO A 27 -7.90 -10.80 7.49
N GLU A 28 -8.44 -11.83 8.12
CA GLU A 28 -9.84 -11.88 8.49
C GLU A 28 -10.05 -11.13 9.80
N THR A 29 -10.85 -10.07 9.78
CA THR A 29 -11.06 -9.16 10.92
C THR A 29 -12.41 -9.32 11.61
N ARG A 30 -13.26 -10.27 11.14
CA ARG A 30 -14.56 -10.56 11.75
C ARG A 30 -15.48 -9.33 11.86
N GLY A 31 -15.45 -8.47 10.84
CA GLY A 31 -16.29 -7.27 10.78
C GLY A 31 -15.65 -6.00 11.34
N VAL A 32 -14.53 -6.10 12.04
CA VAL A 32 -13.75 -4.92 12.46
C VAL A 32 -13.10 -4.27 11.22
N PRO A 33 -13.19 -2.95 11.01
CA PRO A 33 -12.59 -2.29 9.85
C PRO A 33 -11.09 -2.57 9.76
N LEU A 34 -10.63 -3.01 8.57
CA LEU A 34 -9.22 -3.24 8.29
C LEU A 34 -8.60 -1.97 7.73
N VAL A 35 -7.53 -1.51 8.36
CA VAL A 35 -6.73 -0.35 7.94
C VAL A 35 -5.35 -0.84 7.49
N ALA A 36 -4.87 -0.39 6.34
CA ALA A 36 -3.59 -0.83 5.82
C ALA A 36 -2.69 0.32 5.36
N ASP A 37 -1.42 0.29 5.82
CA ASP A 37 -0.33 1.04 5.19
C ASP A 37 0.20 0.25 4.00
N MET A 38 -0.10 0.72 2.80
CA MET A 38 0.36 0.10 1.56
C MET A 38 1.40 0.94 0.81
N SER A 39 2.10 1.83 1.49
CA SER A 39 3.07 2.74 0.86
C SER A 39 4.11 2.03 -0.01
N SER A 40 4.53 0.82 0.36
CA SER A 40 5.53 0.06 -0.41
C SER A 40 4.95 -1.01 -1.32
N THR A 41 3.64 -1.20 -1.36
CA THR A 41 3.02 -2.30 -2.11
C THR A 41 1.78 -1.91 -2.93
N LEU A 42 1.17 -0.74 -2.68
CA LEU A 42 0.03 -0.29 -3.47
C LEU A 42 0.42 -0.20 -4.95
N LEU A 43 -0.44 -0.69 -5.85
CA LEU A 43 -0.22 -0.79 -7.30
C LEU A 43 0.87 -1.78 -7.73
N SER A 44 1.41 -2.61 -6.84
CA SER A 44 2.38 -3.64 -7.20
C SER A 44 1.74 -4.92 -7.77
N ARG A 45 0.46 -5.12 -7.47
CA ARG A 45 -0.37 -6.28 -7.87
C ARG A 45 -1.85 -5.98 -7.70
N PRO A 46 -2.76 -6.80 -8.25
CA PRO A 46 -4.20 -6.70 -7.98
C PRO A 46 -4.52 -6.79 -6.49
N LEU A 47 -5.51 -6.03 -6.05
CA LEU A 47 -5.96 -5.95 -4.68
C LEU A 47 -7.49 -5.86 -4.64
N ASP A 48 -8.12 -6.66 -3.79
CA ASP A 48 -9.54 -6.50 -3.49
C ASP A 48 -9.72 -5.39 -2.44
N VAL A 49 -9.90 -4.17 -2.91
CA VAL A 49 -10.04 -2.98 -2.05
C VAL A 49 -11.30 -3.02 -1.18
N ALA A 50 -12.33 -3.79 -1.57
CA ALA A 50 -13.58 -3.88 -0.81
C ALA A 50 -13.41 -4.54 0.55
N ARG A 51 -12.34 -5.28 0.75
CA ARG A 51 -12.01 -5.91 2.04
C ARG A 51 -11.46 -4.94 3.10
N PHE A 52 -11.20 -3.70 2.73
CA PHE A 52 -10.58 -2.71 3.62
C PHE A 52 -11.58 -1.64 4.04
N GLY A 53 -11.46 -1.18 5.27
CA GLY A 53 -12.10 0.05 5.73
C GLY A 53 -11.33 1.27 5.25
N LEU A 54 -9.99 1.18 5.28
CA LEU A 54 -9.12 2.24 4.81
C LEU A 54 -7.78 1.68 4.34
N ILE A 55 -7.31 2.20 3.20
CA ILE A 55 -5.94 1.98 2.71
C ILE A 55 -5.30 3.35 2.58
N TYR A 56 -4.05 3.48 3.03
CA TYR A 56 -3.26 4.67 2.72
C TYR A 56 -1.87 4.29 2.19
N ALA A 57 -1.31 5.17 1.36
CA ALA A 57 -0.01 4.96 0.75
C ALA A 57 0.67 6.29 0.43
N GLY A 58 1.83 6.53 1.00
CA GLY A 58 2.71 7.61 0.55
C GLY A 58 3.23 7.30 -0.86
N ALA A 59 3.19 8.29 -1.76
CA ALA A 59 3.50 8.08 -3.17
C ALA A 59 4.97 7.77 -3.46
N GLN A 60 5.89 8.20 -2.59
CA GLN A 60 7.34 8.21 -2.81
C GLN A 60 8.00 6.84 -3.06
N LYS A 61 7.28 5.74 -2.86
CA LYS A 61 7.84 4.40 -3.08
C LYS A 61 7.43 3.81 -4.44
N ASN A 62 6.14 3.62 -4.67
CA ASN A 62 5.66 2.90 -5.85
C ASN A 62 4.67 3.69 -6.73
N ILE A 63 4.30 4.90 -6.36
CA ILE A 63 3.29 5.70 -7.05
C ILE A 63 3.91 6.88 -7.81
N GLY A 64 4.86 7.59 -7.18
CA GLY A 64 5.44 8.79 -7.76
C GLY A 64 6.36 9.55 -6.80
N PRO A 65 6.54 10.86 -6.95
CA PRO A 65 7.35 11.67 -6.04
C PRO A 65 6.74 11.78 -4.65
N ALA A 66 7.58 12.13 -3.67
CA ALA A 66 7.13 12.50 -2.33
C ALA A 66 6.20 13.73 -2.34
N GLY A 67 5.42 13.89 -1.28
CA GLY A 67 4.50 15.02 -1.09
C GLY A 67 3.04 14.70 -1.42
N LEU A 68 2.75 13.49 -1.91
CA LEU A 68 1.40 13.01 -2.17
C LEU A 68 1.13 11.75 -1.34
N THR A 69 -0.07 11.64 -0.80
CA THR A 69 -0.58 10.41 -0.17
C THR A 69 -1.91 10.03 -0.81
N ILE A 70 -2.03 8.78 -1.20
CA ILE A 70 -3.30 8.21 -1.65
C ILE A 70 -4.03 7.63 -0.45
N VAL A 71 -5.32 7.94 -0.31
CA VAL A 71 -6.21 7.34 0.68
C VAL A 71 -7.41 6.77 -0.05
N ILE A 72 -7.71 5.51 0.23
CA ILE A 72 -8.93 4.82 -0.21
C ILE A 72 -9.69 4.50 1.07
N VAL A 73 -10.82 5.14 1.26
CA VAL A 73 -11.63 4.99 2.47
C VAL A 73 -13.03 4.54 2.11
N ARG A 74 -13.58 3.60 2.88
CA ARG A 74 -14.95 3.13 2.74
C ARG A 74 -15.93 4.22 3.16
N GLU A 75 -16.99 4.41 2.41
CA GLU A 75 -17.89 5.56 2.54
C GLU A 75 -18.55 5.65 3.93
N ASP A 76 -18.90 4.52 4.54
CA ASP A 76 -19.50 4.48 5.88
C ASP A 76 -18.57 4.94 7.02
N LEU A 77 -17.28 5.06 6.75
CA LEU A 77 -16.29 5.58 7.71
C LEU A 77 -16.07 7.09 7.58
N LEU A 78 -16.64 7.74 6.57
CA LEU A 78 -16.60 9.19 6.43
C LEU A 78 -17.52 9.89 7.41
N GLY A 79 -17.13 11.08 7.88
CA GLY A 79 -17.95 11.90 8.78
C GLY A 79 -17.97 11.44 10.22
N GLN A 80 -17.05 10.57 10.64
CA GLN A 80 -16.91 10.07 12.00
C GLN A 80 -15.84 10.84 12.82
N ALA A 81 -15.38 11.99 12.31
CA ALA A 81 -14.37 12.79 12.97
C ALA A 81 -14.89 13.30 14.34
N LEU A 82 -14.05 13.28 15.36
CA LEU A 82 -14.41 13.78 16.69
C LEU A 82 -14.59 15.30 16.65
N PRO A 83 -15.47 15.87 17.51
CA PRO A 83 -15.60 17.31 17.65
C PRO A 83 -14.23 17.96 17.92
N GLY A 84 -13.89 19.03 17.17
CA GLY A 84 -12.62 19.72 17.28
C GLY A 84 -11.48 19.11 16.42
N THR A 85 -11.72 18.04 15.67
CA THR A 85 -10.75 17.51 14.73
C THR A 85 -10.39 18.59 13.68
N PRO A 86 -9.12 18.92 13.48
CA PRO A 86 -8.69 19.83 12.42
C PRO A 86 -9.13 19.30 11.04
N SER A 87 -9.54 20.21 10.14
CA SER A 87 -10.06 19.87 8.81
C SER A 87 -9.13 18.99 7.98
N VAL A 88 -7.82 19.10 8.18
CA VAL A 88 -6.80 18.30 7.47
C VAL A 88 -6.79 16.83 7.87
N PHE A 89 -7.42 16.47 9.00
CA PHE A 89 -7.56 15.11 9.49
C PHE A 89 -8.96 14.54 9.30
N ASP A 90 -9.85 15.29 8.66
CA ASP A 90 -11.21 14.84 8.35
C ASP A 90 -11.33 14.42 6.88
N TYR A 91 -11.39 13.12 6.64
CA TYR A 91 -11.52 12.57 5.28
C TYR A 91 -12.84 12.95 4.60
N LYS A 92 -13.89 13.28 5.36
CA LYS A 92 -15.15 13.78 4.79
C LYS A 92 -14.94 15.10 4.07
N ILE A 93 -14.19 16.02 4.69
CA ILE A 93 -13.85 17.32 4.07
C ILE A 93 -13.03 17.10 2.80
N ALA A 94 -12.04 16.23 2.82
CA ALA A 94 -11.27 15.90 1.62
C ALA A 94 -12.15 15.31 0.51
N ALA A 95 -13.04 14.38 0.84
CA ALA A 95 -13.96 13.74 -0.12
C ALA A 95 -14.93 14.75 -0.75
N ASP A 96 -15.56 15.58 0.07
CA ASP A 96 -16.53 16.58 -0.38
C ASP A 96 -15.91 17.66 -1.30
N ASN A 97 -14.60 17.86 -1.20
CA ASN A 97 -13.86 18.84 -2.00
C ASN A 97 -13.01 18.21 -3.11
N GLY A 98 -13.25 16.94 -3.49
CA GLY A 98 -12.49 16.24 -4.54
C GLY A 98 -10.99 16.22 -4.28
N SER A 99 -10.60 16.09 -3.01
CA SER A 99 -9.21 16.16 -2.52
C SER A 99 -8.50 17.52 -2.72
N MET A 100 -9.25 18.56 -3.07
CA MET A 100 -8.73 19.92 -3.34
C MET A 100 -9.24 20.95 -2.34
N TYR A 101 -9.46 20.58 -1.11
CA TYR A 101 -9.79 21.52 -0.04
C TYR A 101 -8.71 22.63 0.11
N ASN A 102 -7.46 22.27 -0.07
CA ASN A 102 -6.32 23.18 -0.26
C ASN A 102 -5.66 22.90 -1.62
N THR A 103 -4.80 23.82 -2.08
CA THR A 103 -3.97 23.59 -3.27
C THR A 103 -3.15 22.32 -3.11
N PRO A 104 -3.28 21.34 -4.00
CA PRO A 104 -2.55 20.08 -3.90
C PRO A 104 -1.06 20.26 -4.30
N PRO A 105 -0.18 19.31 -3.98
CA PRO A 105 1.19 19.27 -4.48
C PRO A 105 1.17 18.94 -5.99
N THR A 106 0.90 19.94 -6.83
CA THR A 106 0.53 19.80 -8.24
C THR A 106 1.51 18.98 -9.06
N TYR A 107 2.82 19.17 -8.86
CA TYR A 107 3.84 18.39 -9.57
C TYR A 107 3.78 16.89 -9.19
N ALA A 108 3.71 16.58 -7.91
CA ALA A 108 3.62 15.19 -7.46
C ALA A 108 2.33 14.52 -7.95
N TRP A 109 1.23 15.25 -7.96
CA TRP A 109 -0.05 14.80 -8.48
C TRP A 109 -0.01 14.52 -9.99
N TYR A 110 0.56 15.45 -10.77
CA TYR A 110 0.75 15.27 -12.20
C TYR A 110 1.59 14.03 -12.52
N MET A 111 2.72 13.85 -11.82
CA MET A 111 3.59 12.70 -12.02
C MET A 111 2.91 11.38 -11.64
N ALA A 112 2.14 11.35 -10.56
CA ALA A 112 1.36 10.16 -10.19
C ALA A 112 0.33 9.82 -11.27
N GLY A 113 -0.33 10.83 -11.86
CA GLY A 113 -1.24 10.65 -13.00
C GLY A 113 -0.56 9.97 -14.19
N LEU A 114 0.66 10.40 -14.54
CA LEU A 114 1.44 9.77 -15.62
C LEU A 114 1.80 8.31 -15.30
N VAL A 115 2.12 8.00 -14.04
CA VAL A 115 2.37 6.62 -13.59
C VAL A 115 1.11 5.78 -13.73
N PHE A 116 -0.06 6.29 -13.36
CA PHE A 116 -1.33 5.56 -13.53
C PHE A 116 -1.66 5.28 -14.99
N GLU A 117 -1.42 6.24 -15.87
CA GLU A 117 -1.58 6.05 -17.32
C GLU A 117 -0.59 5.00 -17.87
N TRP A 118 0.66 5.06 -17.44
CA TRP A 118 1.66 4.06 -17.81
C TRP A 118 1.25 2.65 -17.35
N LEU A 119 0.79 2.50 -16.11
CA LEU A 119 0.29 1.23 -15.58
C LEU A 119 -0.85 0.66 -16.43
N LYS A 120 -1.80 1.50 -16.86
CA LYS A 120 -2.88 1.10 -17.78
C LYS A 120 -2.33 0.62 -19.12
N LYS A 121 -1.37 1.36 -19.71
CA LYS A 121 -0.77 1.04 -21.02
C LYS A 121 -0.04 -0.28 -21.05
N ILE A 122 0.62 -0.67 -19.97
CA ILE A 122 1.37 -1.94 -19.90
C ILE A 122 0.51 -3.17 -19.55
N GLY A 123 -0.81 -2.99 -19.40
CA GLY A 123 -1.75 -4.09 -19.13
C GLY A 123 -2.27 -4.15 -17.70
N GLY A 124 -2.12 -3.06 -16.93
CA GLY A 124 -2.68 -2.93 -15.58
C GLY A 124 -1.94 -3.73 -14.52
N LEU A 125 -2.60 -3.89 -13.38
CA LEU A 125 -1.96 -4.46 -12.18
C LEU A 125 -1.58 -5.95 -12.33
N SER A 126 -2.29 -6.71 -13.17
CA SER A 126 -1.94 -8.11 -13.43
C SER A 126 -0.62 -8.23 -14.18
N ALA A 127 -0.41 -7.39 -15.19
CA ALA A 127 0.86 -7.34 -15.93
C ALA A 127 2.02 -6.87 -15.04
N VAL A 128 1.78 -5.84 -14.22
CA VAL A 128 2.77 -5.33 -13.26
C VAL A 128 3.15 -6.40 -12.23
N ALA A 129 2.18 -7.13 -11.70
CA ALA A 129 2.42 -8.21 -10.74
C ALA A 129 3.37 -9.27 -11.32
N GLU A 130 3.17 -9.67 -12.57
CA GLU A 130 4.02 -10.64 -13.25
C GLU A 130 5.45 -10.09 -13.46
N ILE A 131 5.58 -8.81 -13.83
CA ILE A 131 6.87 -8.15 -13.96
C ILE A 131 7.59 -8.11 -12.61
N ASN A 132 6.90 -7.72 -11.54
CA ASN A 132 7.48 -7.63 -10.20
C ASN A 132 7.89 -9.02 -9.68
N ARG A 133 7.04 -10.02 -9.86
CA ARG A 133 7.34 -11.42 -9.49
C ARG A 133 8.63 -11.89 -10.16
N ARG A 134 8.74 -11.75 -11.49
CA ARG A 134 9.93 -12.19 -12.25
C ARG A 134 11.21 -11.47 -11.82
N LYS A 135 11.14 -10.16 -11.57
CA LYS A 135 12.29 -9.39 -11.05
C LYS A 135 12.73 -9.91 -9.69
N ALA A 136 11.78 -10.09 -8.78
CA ALA A 136 12.06 -10.57 -7.43
C ALA A 136 12.65 -11.99 -7.45
N GLU A 137 12.01 -12.92 -8.17
CA GLU A 137 12.47 -14.31 -8.28
C GLU A 137 13.87 -14.41 -8.86
N ARG A 138 14.19 -13.60 -9.89
CA ARG A 138 15.54 -13.58 -10.47
C ARG A 138 16.59 -13.16 -9.44
N LEU A 139 16.30 -12.14 -8.63
CA LEU A 139 17.24 -11.66 -7.61
C LEU A 139 17.36 -12.65 -6.46
N TYR A 140 16.24 -13.18 -5.96
CA TYR A 140 16.27 -14.22 -4.93
C TYR A 140 17.01 -15.48 -5.37
N HIS A 141 16.82 -15.91 -6.61
CA HIS A 141 17.54 -17.06 -7.16
C HIS A 141 19.06 -16.83 -7.15
N TYR A 142 19.49 -15.64 -7.53
CA TYR A 142 20.91 -15.28 -7.50
C TYR A 142 21.45 -15.27 -6.06
N ILE A 143 20.74 -14.63 -5.13
CA ILE A 143 21.13 -14.56 -3.71
C ILE A 143 21.22 -15.95 -3.11
N ASP A 144 20.20 -16.78 -3.27
CA ASP A 144 20.12 -18.11 -2.71
C ASP A 144 21.19 -19.07 -3.30
N GLY A 145 21.62 -18.84 -4.54
CA GLY A 145 22.62 -19.67 -5.23
C GLY A 145 24.07 -19.17 -5.13
N SER A 146 24.28 -17.95 -4.62
CA SER A 146 25.62 -17.33 -4.69
C SER A 146 26.64 -17.90 -3.71
N GLY A 147 26.22 -18.46 -2.58
CA GLY A 147 27.10 -18.85 -1.47
C GLY A 147 27.78 -17.67 -0.74
N PHE A 148 27.65 -16.46 -1.26
CA PHE A 148 28.22 -15.22 -0.71
C PHE A 148 27.14 -14.36 -0.04
N TYR A 149 25.99 -14.20 -0.71
CA TYR A 149 24.88 -13.43 -0.18
C TYR A 149 23.90 -14.33 0.57
N LYS A 150 23.25 -13.75 1.57
CA LYS A 150 22.19 -14.42 2.33
C LYS A 150 20.98 -13.52 2.48
N ASN A 151 19.81 -14.04 2.17
CA ASN A 151 18.54 -13.37 2.50
C ASN A 151 18.03 -13.89 3.84
N PRO A 152 17.72 -13.00 4.82
CA PRO A 152 17.29 -13.41 6.17
C PRO A 152 15.81 -13.79 6.26
N VAL A 153 15.02 -13.50 5.20
CA VAL A 153 13.56 -13.65 5.22
C VAL A 153 13.15 -15.06 4.83
N ASP A 154 12.18 -15.63 5.57
CA ASP A 154 11.54 -16.89 5.19
C ASP A 154 10.98 -16.80 3.76
N ARG A 155 11.19 -17.86 2.97
CA ARG A 155 10.81 -17.87 1.54
C ARG A 155 9.34 -17.58 1.29
N HIS A 156 8.46 -18.00 2.20
CA HIS A 156 7.01 -17.78 2.08
C HIS A 156 6.59 -16.33 2.36
N CYS A 157 7.44 -15.57 3.07
CA CYS A 157 7.19 -14.18 3.45
C CYS A 157 8.04 -13.16 2.68
N ARG A 158 8.77 -13.59 1.66
CA ARG A 158 9.63 -12.70 0.86
C ARG A 158 8.85 -11.69 0.05
N SER A 159 9.21 -10.43 0.18
CA SER A 159 8.62 -9.33 -0.59
C SER A 159 9.05 -9.36 -2.05
N TRP A 160 8.13 -9.02 -2.96
CA TRP A 160 8.49 -8.74 -4.36
C TRP A 160 9.04 -7.33 -4.57
N MET A 161 8.83 -6.43 -3.61
CA MET A 161 9.17 -5.01 -3.73
C MET A 161 10.47 -4.65 -3.00
N ASN A 162 10.79 -5.35 -1.91
CA ASN A 162 11.92 -5.05 -1.03
C ASN A 162 12.69 -6.33 -0.73
N ILE A 163 13.90 -6.42 -1.24
CA ILE A 163 14.73 -7.64 -1.18
C ILE A 163 15.99 -7.36 -0.37
N PRO A 164 15.97 -7.58 0.97
CA PRO A 164 17.16 -7.43 1.80
C PRO A 164 18.14 -8.58 1.55
N PHE A 165 19.42 -8.29 1.67
CA PHE A 165 20.48 -9.30 1.66
C PHE A 165 21.69 -8.82 2.44
N MET A 166 22.48 -9.76 2.92
CA MET A 166 23.73 -9.54 3.67
C MET A 166 24.88 -10.21 2.93
#